data_6b23739d58a9bb8421f540f50ea52d5c
#
_entry.id   6b23739d58a9bb8421f540f50ea52d5c
#
_cell.length_a   1.000
_cell.length_b   1.000
_cell.length_c   1.000
_cell.angle_alpha   90.00
_cell.angle_beta   90.00
_cell.angle_gamma   90.00
#
_symmetry.space_group_name_H-M   'P 1'
#
loop_
_entity.id
_entity.type
_entity.pdbx_description
1 polymer ?
#
loop_
_entity_poly.entity_id
_entity_poly.type
_entity_poly.pdbx_seq_one_letter_code
_entity_poly.pdbx_strand_id
1 'polypeptide(L)'
;MLPTIAVIVTDPNRKILWVNDGFTAITGYTLSEVLGKKPSILQGPGTEQEVIQRIRKGLESQAVFKEVITNYRKNGESYPCKLVIHPIFNEARQLTNYIAFEVDGDQVNNEEELPMLQVSEKYSTSSLKGVEEMQLFFRLKSLMEAEQKYLNPNLTLKSVSDQLSTNTKYLSQVVNHHAGTNFQRFVNSFRIEAVKQKIADEQYRNLTLFGIALQCGFKNKSTFYKVFKEETGITPREYLKNHNGKVDKELA
;
A
#
# COMPACT_ATOMS: atom_id res chain seq x y z
N MET A 1 7.04 -14.02 19.75
CA MET A 1 6.82 -13.59 18.33
C MET A 1 6.34 -12.16 18.40
N LEU A 2 6.87 -11.22 17.61
CA LEU A 2 6.39 -9.83 17.63
C LEU A 2 4.94 -9.79 17.12
N PRO A 3 4.06 -8.97 17.70
CA PRO A 3 2.69 -8.87 17.24
C PRO A 3 2.61 -8.27 15.84
N THR A 4 1.59 -8.64 15.08
CA THR A 4 1.30 -8.01 13.80
C THR A 4 0.85 -6.58 14.04
N ILE A 5 1.50 -5.61 13.39
CA ILE A 5 1.18 -4.20 13.51
C ILE A 5 0.48 -3.73 12.24
N ALA A 6 -0.76 -3.25 12.39
CA ALA A 6 -1.43 -2.50 11.34
C ALA A 6 -0.98 -1.04 11.37
N VAL A 7 -0.74 -0.47 10.21
CA VAL A 7 -0.43 0.96 10.03
C VAL A 7 -1.44 1.56 9.06
N ILE A 8 -2.04 2.68 9.46
CA ILE A 8 -3.04 3.40 8.67
C ILE A 8 -2.57 4.85 8.51
N VAL A 9 -2.53 5.36 7.30
CA VAL A 9 -2.28 6.77 7.01
C VAL A 9 -3.55 7.40 6.45
N THR A 10 -3.96 8.53 7.02
CA THR A 10 -5.13 9.29 6.54
C THR A 10 -4.77 10.73 6.19
N ASP A 11 -5.63 11.37 5.40
CA ASP A 11 -5.62 12.83 5.23
C ASP A 11 -6.13 13.55 6.50
N PRO A 12 -6.08 14.90 6.58
CA PRO A 12 -6.62 15.66 7.71
C PRO A 12 -8.12 15.45 7.93
N ASN A 13 -8.88 15.04 6.89
CA ASN A 13 -10.30 14.72 6.96
C ASN A 13 -10.56 13.27 7.39
N ARG A 14 -9.49 12.55 7.78
CA ARG A 14 -9.54 11.16 8.24
C ARG A 14 -9.92 10.16 7.13
N LYS A 15 -9.69 10.48 5.85
CA LYS A 15 -9.85 9.54 4.75
C LYS A 15 -8.55 8.73 4.60
N ILE A 16 -8.68 7.42 4.57
CA ILE A 16 -7.55 6.49 4.40
C ILE A 16 -6.88 6.76 3.06
N LEU A 17 -5.58 7.03 3.12
CA LEU A 17 -4.71 7.15 1.96
C LEU A 17 -3.90 5.88 1.76
N TRP A 18 -3.65 5.15 2.84
CA TRP A 18 -2.85 3.94 2.81
C TRP A 18 -3.00 3.08 4.08
N VAL A 19 -2.75 1.78 3.88
CA VAL A 19 -2.60 0.77 4.93
C VAL A 19 -1.51 -0.22 4.54
N ASN A 20 -0.83 -0.83 5.54
CA ASN A 20 0.17 -1.86 5.32
C ASN A 20 -0.46 -3.26 5.25
N ASP A 21 0.36 -4.29 4.97
CA ASP A 21 -0.07 -5.69 4.94
C ASP A 21 -0.53 -6.17 6.32
N GLY A 22 0.01 -5.61 7.42
CA GLY A 22 -0.44 -5.88 8.79
C GLY A 22 -1.90 -5.49 9.00
N PHE A 23 -2.35 -4.37 8.44
CA PHE A 23 -3.75 -3.97 8.45
C PHE A 23 -4.63 -5.04 7.76
N THR A 24 -4.22 -5.49 6.58
CA THR A 24 -4.96 -6.54 5.85
C THR A 24 -4.99 -7.85 6.64
N ALA A 25 -3.87 -8.22 7.25
CA ALA A 25 -3.78 -9.44 8.07
C ALA A 25 -4.70 -9.39 9.30
N ILE A 26 -4.78 -8.23 9.98
CA ILE A 26 -5.64 -8.07 11.17
C ILE A 26 -7.11 -7.93 10.78
N THR A 27 -7.42 -7.06 9.81
CA THR A 27 -8.82 -6.65 9.54
C THR A 27 -9.51 -7.45 8.45
N GLY A 28 -8.74 -8.10 7.56
CA GLY A 28 -9.26 -8.76 6.36
C GLY A 28 -9.63 -7.81 5.21
N TYR A 29 -9.50 -6.48 5.39
CA TYR A 29 -9.73 -5.51 4.32
C TYR A 29 -8.44 -5.21 3.56
N THR A 30 -8.53 -5.11 2.24
CA THR A 30 -7.43 -4.67 1.39
C THR A 30 -7.39 -3.14 1.25
N LEU A 31 -6.25 -2.58 0.86
CA LEU A 31 -6.12 -1.14 0.59
C LEU A 31 -7.16 -0.63 -0.41
N SER A 32 -7.41 -1.35 -1.49
CA SER A 32 -8.39 -0.96 -2.52
C SER A 32 -9.81 -0.85 -1.99
N GLU A 33 -10.16 -1.62 -0.97
CA GLU A 33 -11.49 -1.61 -0.36
C GLU A 33 -11.69 -0.46 0.62
N VAL A 34 -10.61 0.04 1.23
CA VAL A 34 -10.69 1.09 2.27
C VAL A 34 -10.20 2.45 1.83
N LEU A 35 -9.55 2.56 0.67
CA LEU A 35 -9.03 3.81 0.13
C LEU A 35 -10.13 4.88 0.04
N GLY A 36 -9.86 6.07 0.58
CA GLY A 36 -10.79 7.20 0.63
C GLY A 36 -11.93 7.06 1.65
N LYS A 37 -12.10 5.92 2.30
CA LYS A 37 -13.04 5.72 3.41
C LYS A 37 -12.42 6.19 4.73
N LYS A 38 -13.25 6.36 5.75
CA LYS A 38 -12.76 6.65 7.11
C LYS A 38 -12.50 5.34 7.87
N PRO A 39 -11.54 5.30 8.82
CA PRO A 39 -11.30 4.12 9.66
C PRO A 39 -12.52 3.62 10.44
N SER A 40 -13.56 4.45 10.58
CA SER A 40 -14.84 4.04 11.16
C SER A 40 -15.54 2.89 10.42
N ILE A 41 -15.04 2.48 9.25
CA ILE A 41 -15.48 1.24 8.58
C ILE A 41 -15.24 0.00 9.44
N LEU A 42 -14.28 0.07 10.38
CA LEU A 42 -13.98 -1.01 11.32
C LEU A 42 -14.89 -1.02 12.54
N GLN A 43 -15.74 0.00 12.71
CA GLN A 43 -16.70 0.07 13.83
C GLN A 43 -17.93 -0.81 13.57
N GLY A 44 -18.54 -1.30 14.65
CA GLY A 44 -19.71 -2.16 14.57
C GLY A 44 -20.60 -2.03 15.83
N PRO A 45 -21.57 -2.95 16.00
CA PRO A 45 -22.60 -2.83 17.05
C PRO A 45 -22.07 -2.73 18.49
N GLY A 46 -20.94 -3.39 18.77
CA GLY A 46 -20.30 -3.38 20.11
C GLY A 46 -19.23 -2.31 20.28
N THR A 47 -19.02 -1.42 19.29
CA THR A 47 -18.02 -0.36 19.42
C THR A 47 -18.48 0.70 20.41
N GLU A 48 -17.66 1.00 21.41
CA GLU A 48 -17.97 1.86 22.54
C GLU A 48 -18.08 3.33 22.13
N GLN A 49 -19.25 3.92 22.31
CA GLN A 49 -19.51 5.33 21.92
C GLN A 49 -18.64 6.33 22.70
N GLU A 50 -18.35 6.03 23.95
CA GLU A 50 -17.47 6.87 24.78
C GLU A 50 -16.03 6.88 24.24
N VAL A 51 -15.54 5.73 23.78
CA VAL A 51 -14.20 5.63 23.17
C VAL A 51 -14.16 6.41 21.86
N ILE A 52 -15.20 6.29 21.02
CA ILE A 52 -15.32 7.09 19.79
C ILE A 52 -15.23 8.59 20.09
N GLN A 53 -15.90 9.05 21.16
CA GLN A 53 -15.85 10.46 21.56
C GLN A 53 -14.45 10.88 22.05
N ARG A 54 -13.75 10.01 22.81
CA ARG A 54 -12.36 10.28 23.22
C ARG A 54 -11.42 10.35 22.03
N ILE A 55 -11.56 9.43 21.06
CA ILE A 55 -10.79 9.47 19.81
C ILE A 55 -11.05 10.77 19.04
N ARG A 56 -12.30 11.23 18.94
CA ARG A 56 -12.63 12.50 18.26
C ARG A 56 -11.95 13.69 18.95
N LYS A 57 -12.00 13.76 20.27
CA LYS A 57 -11.30 14.81 21.04
C LYS A 57 -9.79 14.76 20.86
N GLY A 58 -9.19 13.55 20.87
CA GLY A 58 -7.77 13.35 20.59
C GLY A 58 -7.37 13.88 19.21
N LEU A 59 -8.16 13.58 18.18
CA LEU A 59 -7.94 14.08 16.82
C LEU A 59 -8.08 15.61 16.73
N GLU A 60 -9.08 16.19 17.40
CA GLU A 60 -9.30 17.64 17.47
C GLU A 60 -8.17 18.37 18.19
N SER A 61 -7.62 17.77 19.24
CA SER A 61 -6.47 18.33 19.97
C SER A 61 -5.17 18.31 19.17
N GLN A 62 -5.12 17.55 18.06
CA GLN A 62 -3.93 17.35 17.23
C GLN A 62 -2.70 16.92 18.06
N ALA A 63 -2.91 16.14 19.09
CA ALA A 63 -1.88 15.56 19.95
C ALA A 63 -1.81 14.04 19.72
N VAL A 64 -0.69 13.44 20.13
CA VAL A 64 -0.58 11.97 20.17
C VAL A 64 -1.48 11.44 21.26
N PHE A 65 -2.28 10.43 20.96
CA PHE A 65 -3.13 9.78 21.94
C PHE A 65 -3.24 8.28 21.71
N LYS A 66 -3.67 7.58 22.75
CA LYS A 66 -3.85 6.13 22.80
C LYS A 66 -5.26 5.79 23.22
N GLU A 67 -5.81 4.76 22.61
CA GLU A 67 -7.11 4.21 23.01
C GLU A 67 -7.17 2.71 22.78
N VAL A 68 -8.12 2.08 23.41
CA VAL A 68 -8.54 0.71 23.13
C VAL A 68 -10.00 0.76 22.73
N ILE A 69 -10.31 0.20 21.54
CA ILE A 69 -11.66 0.24 20.96
C ILE A 69 -12.03 -1.12 20.40
N THR A 70 -13.28 -1.52 20.53
CA THR A 70 -13.78 -2.72 19.85
C THR A 70 -14.00 -2.43 18.37
N ASN A 71 -13.16 -3.03 17.54
CA ASN A 71 -13.27 -3.02 16.08
C ASN A 71 -13.80 -4.36 15.56
N TYR A 72 -14.18 -4.37 14.27
CA TYR A 72 -14.71 -5.54 13.56
C TYR A 72 -13.88 -5.82 12.31
N ARG A 73 -13.53 -7.10 12.12
CA ARG A 73 -12.92 -7.59 10.89
C ARG A 73 -13.97 -7.65 9.77
N LYS A 74 -13.51 -7.78 8.55
CA LYS A 74 -14.38 -7.93 7.38
C LYS A 74 -15.35 -9.12 7.47
N ASN A 75 -14.96 -10.18 8.15
CA ASN A 75 -15.81 -11.37 8.40
C ASN A 75 -16.86 -11.16 9.50
N GLY A 76 -16.90 -9.99 10.16
CA GLY A 76 -17.83 -9.66 11.24
C GLY A 76 -17.34 -10.02 12.65
N GLU A 77 -16.17 -10.62 12.79
CA GLU A 77 -15.56 -10.93 14.09
C GLU A 77 -15.09 -9.66 14.77
N SER A 78 -15.49 -9.46 16.04
CA SER A 78 -15.00 -8.35 16.86
C SER A 78 -13.64 -8.66 17.46
N TYR A 79 -12.81 -7.62 17.66
CA TYR A 79 -11.54 -7.73 18.35
C TYR A 79 -11.21 -6.43 19.11
N PRO A 80 -10.52 -6.52 20.27
CA PRO A 80 -10.04 -5.34 20.97
C PRO A 80 -8.85 -4.76 20.17
N CYS A 81 -9.02 -3.57 19.64
CA CYS A 81 -7.98 -2.85 18.91
C CYS A 81 -7.28 -1.87 19.84
N LYS A 82 -6.00 -2.11 20.14
CA LYS A 82 -5.14 -1.13 20.83
C LYS A 82 -4.50 -0.24 19.78
N LEU A 83 -4.73 1.06 19.85
CA LEU A 83 -4.27 2.02 18.86
C LEU A 83 -3.51 3.21 19.46
N VAL A 84 -2.58 3.72 18.68
CA VAL A 84 -1.89 5.01 18.92
C VAL A 84 -2.01 5.83 17.66
N ILE A 85 -2.45 7.09 17.79
CA ILE A 85 -2.58 8.00 16.64
C ILE A 85 -1.64 9.20 16.81
N HIS A 86 -0.90 9.49 15.76
CA HIS A 86 0.02 10.61 15.67
C HIS A 86 -0.44 11.58 14.58
N PRO A 87 -0.63 12.86 14.90
CA PRO A 87 -0.80 13.90 13.91
C PRO A 87 0.55 14.20 13.22
N ILE A 88 0.52 14.47 11.94
CA ILE A 88 1.68 14.82 11.11
C ILE A 88 1.49 16.23 10.59
N PHE A 89 2.51 17.08 10.77
CA PHE A 89 2.49 18.47 10.36
C PHE A 89 3.58 18.74 9.31
N ASN A 90 3.32 19.71 8.43
CA ASN A 90 4.34 20.23 7.53
C ASN A 90 5.25 21.26 8.27
N GLU A 91 6.24 21.79 7.55
CA GLU A 91 7.17 22.82 8.10
C GLU A 91 6.44 24.09 8.56
N ALA A 92 5.29 24.42 7.96
CA ALA A 92 4.44 25.53 8.35
C ALA A 92 3.50 25.21 9.53
N ARG A 93 3.72 24.08 10.23
CA ARG A 93 2.88 23.55 11.33
C ARG A 93 1.41 23.34 10.97
N GLN A 94 1.11 23.09 9.71
CA GLN A 94 -0.22 22.72 9.27
C GLN A 94 -0.36 21.20 9.30
N LEU A 95 -1.46 20.69 9.84
CA LEU A 95 -1.77 19.28 9.85
C LEU A 95 -1.92 18.76 8.41
N THR A 96 -1.15 17.75 8.06
CA THR A 96 -1.16 17.13 6.73
C THR A 96 -1.76 15.73 6.73
N ASN A 97 -1.56 14.98 7.82
CA ASN A 97 -1.97 13.59 7.91
C ASN A 97 -2.18 13.17 9.38
N TYR A 98 -2.83 12.03 9.56
CA TYR A 98 -2.70 11.21 10.77
C TYR A 98 -2.09 9.87 10.39
N ILE A 99 -1.23 9.34 11.26
CA ILE A 99 -0.76 7.96 11.20
C ILE A 99 -1.25 7.22 12.45
N ALA A 100 -1.91 6.09 12.25
CA ALA A 100 -2.32 5.21 13.32
C ALA A 100 -1.52 3.91 13.28
N PHE A 101 -1.10 3.45 14.45
CA PHE A 101 -0.55 2.12 14.67
C PHE A 101 -1.56 1.35 15.50
N GLU A 102 -1.92 0.17 15.02
CA GLU A 102 -2.93 -0.67 15.65
C GLU A 102 -2.42 -2.09 15.82
N VAL A 103 -2.79 -2.73 16.91
CA VAL A 103 -2.58 -4.15 17.16
C VAL A 103 -3.88 -4.79 17.64
N ASP A 104 -4.02 -6.06 17.33
CA ASP A 104 -5.04 -6.91 17.92
C ASP A 104 -4.68 -7.14 19.39
N GLY A 105 -5.53 -6.64 20.30
CA GLY A 105 -5.30 -6.72 21.76
C GLY A 105 -5.27 -8.13 22.30
N ASP A 106 -5.90 -9.11 21.62
CA ASP A 106 -5.87 -10.50 22.02
C ASP A 106 -4.50 -11.17 21.74
N GLN A 107 -3.69 -10.54 20.86
CA GLN A 107 -2.33 -11.01 20.53
C GLN A 107 -1.24 -10.39 21.41
N VAL A 108 -1.59 -9.47 22.32
CA VAL A 108 -0.63 -8.71 23.13
C VAL A 108 -0.98 -8.80 24.59
N ASN A 109 -0.09 -9.41 25.39
CA ASN A 109 -0.24 -9.45 26.85
C ASN A 109 -0.24 -8.03 27.45
N ASN A 110 -1.12 -7.79 28.45
CA ASN A 110 -1.40 -6.46 29.02
C ASN A 110 -0.22 -5.76 29.74
N GLU A 111 0.92 -6.43 29.94
CA GLU A 111 2.05 -5.92 30.72
C GLU A 111 3.24 -5.44 29.86
N GLU A 112 3.27 -5.75 28.57
CA GLU A 112 4.31 -5.21 27.70
C GLU A 112 3.86 -3.86 27.15
N GLU A 113 4.56 -2.78 27.53
CA GLU A 113 4.47 -1.51 26.81
C GLU A 113 4.72 -1.80 25.32
N LEU A 114 3.68 -1.55 24.52
CA LEU A 114 3.77 -1.79 23.09
C LEU A 114 5.04 -1.10 22.57
N PRO A 115 5.92 -1.81 21.81
CA PRO A 115 7.14 -1.20 21.25
C PRO A 115 6.86 0.08 20.47
N MET A 116 5.61 0.30 20.05
CA MET A 116 5.10 1.49 19.38
C MET A 116 5.18 2.77 20.23
N LEU A 117 5.30 2.66 21.56
CA LEU A 117 5.47 3.82 22.44
C LEU A 117 6.92 4.25 22.56
N GLN A 118 7.86 3.30 22.49
CA GLN A 118 9.30 3.61 22.38
C GLN A 118 9.65 4.14 20.98
N VAL A 119 8.88 3.76 19.96
CA VAL A 119 8.97 4.33 18.60
C VAL A 119 8.65 5.82 18.63
N SER A 120 7.69 6.30 19.48
CA SER A 120 7.32 7.71 19.52
C SER A 120 8.42 8.63 20.05
N GLU A 121 9.24 8.19 21.02
CA GLU A 121 10.33 9.01 21.56
C GLU A 121 11.58 8.98 20.68
N LYS A 122 11.89 7.84 20.07
CA LYS A 122 13.06 7.65 19.21
C LYS A 122 12.87 8.20 17.80
N TYR A 123 11.61 8.37 17.35
CA TYR A 123 11.24 8.85 16.02
C TYR A 123 10.71 10.28 15.99
N SER A 124 10.64 11.01 17.12
CA SER A 124 10.20 12.41 17.13
C SER A 124 11.12 13.35 16.30
N THR A 125 12.36 12.96 16.09
CA THR A 125 13.33 13.72 15.25
C THR A 125 13.66 13.03 13.90
N SER A 126 13.45 11.71 13.75
CA SER A 126 13.65 11.00 12.48
C SER A 126 12.34 10.62 11.77
N SER A 127 11.20 10.73 12.44
CA SER A 127 9.89 10.32 11.94
C SER A 127 9.32 11.20 10.83
N LEU A 128 9.65 12.49 10.82
CA LEU A 128 9.29 13.38 9.70
C LEU A 128 9.85 12.83 8.37
N LYS A 129 11.09 12.41 8.36
CA LYS A 129 11.72 11.85 7.15
C LYS A 129 11.09 10.51 6.74
N GLY A 130 10.78 9.61 7.67
CA GLY A 130 10.11 8.34 7.40
C GLY A 130 8.69 8.51 6.87
N VAL A 131 7.95 9.49 7.40
CA VAL A 131 6.60 9.82 6.93
C VAL A 131 6.62 10.48 5.56
N GLU A 132 7.54 11.39 5.30
CA GLU A 132 7.73 11.99 3.98
C GLU A 132 8.11 10.95 2.92
N GLU A 133 9.01 10.02 3.27
CA GLU A 133 9.37 8.89 2.41
C GLU A 133 8.14 8.02 2.10
N MET A 134 7.35 7.70 3.11
CA MET A 134 6.14 6.91 2.96
C MET A 134 5.09 7.64 2.10
N GLN A 135 4.82 8.91 2.37
CA GLN A 135 3.92 9.74 1.55
C GLN A 135 4.37 9.80 0.08
N LEU A 136 5.68 9.99 -0.13
CA LEU A 136 6.24 10.02 -1.47
C LEU A 136 6.07 8.67 -2.18
N PHE A 137 6.30 7.56 -1.46
CA PHE A 137 6.10 6.22 -1.99
C PHE A 137 4.63 5.95 -2.36
N PHE A 138 3.66 6.44 -1.55
CA PHE A 138 2.23 6.33 -1.88
C PHE A 138 1.84 7.14 -3.08
N ARG A 139 2.30 8.38 -3.16
CA ARG A 139 2.08 9.21 -4.35
C ARG A 139 2.63 8.52 -5.59
N LEU A 140 3.83 7.93 -5.51
CA LEU A 140 4.41 7.12 -6.57
C LEU A 140 3.53 5.91 -6.92
N LYS A 141 3.07 5.17 -5.92
CA LYS A 141 2.19 4.00 -6.10
C LYS A 141 0.88 4.38 -6.77
N SER A 142 0.26 5.48 -6.33
CA SER A 142 -0.95 6.04 -6.94
C SER A 142 -0.75 6.41 -8.41
N LEU A 143 0.40 6.99 -8.78
CA LEU A 143 0.73 7.25 -10.19
C LEU A 143 0.80 5.96 -11.02
N MET A 144 1.27 4.87 -10.43
CA MET A 144 1.31 3.58 -11.12
C MET A 144 -0.08 2.94 -11.20
N GLU A 145 -0.81 2.84 -10.11
CA GLU A 145 -2.07 2.10 -10.01
C GLU A 145 -3.27 2.87 -10.61
N ALA A 146 -3.44 4.14 -10.23
CA ALA A 146 -4.61 4.94 -10.66
C ALA A 146 -4.39 5.61 -12.02
N GLU A 147 -3.20 6.16 -12.28
CA GLU A 147 -2.91 6.84 -13.54
C GLU A 147 -2.24 5.94 -14.58
N GLN A 148 -1.90 4.70 -14.20
CA GLN A 148 -1.26 3.71 -15.07
C GLN A 148 -0.01 4.25 -15.81
N LYS A 149 0.75 5.14 -15.16
CA LYS A 149 1.95 5.77 -15.77
C LYS A 149 2.98 4.78 -16.29
N TYR A 150 3.00 3.55 -15.76
CA TYR A 150 3.87 2.48 -16.22
C TYR A 150 3.62 2.10 -17.69
N LEU A 151 2.43 2.39 -18.25
CA LEU A 151 2.13 2.15 -19.66
C LEU A 151 2.92 3.06 -20.61
N ASN A 152 3.41 4.20 -20.11
CA ASN A 152 4.29 5.06 -20.92
C ASN A 152 5.67 4.39 -21.10
N PRO A 153 6.06 4.02 -22.34
CA PRO A 153 7.35 3.38 -22.59
C PRO A 153 8.55 4.30 -22.32
N ASN A 154 8.33 5.64 -22.27
CA ASN A 154 9.35 6.65 -22.01
C ASN A 154 9.40 7.09 -20.52
N LEU A 155 8.68 6.39 -19.63
CA LEU A 155 8.70 6.72 -18.22
C LEU A 155 10.12 6.60 -17.64
N THR A 156 10.59 7.64 -16.99
CA THR A 156 11.92 7.71 -16.37
C THR A 156 11.81 8.11 -14.90
N LEU A 157 12.82 7.76 -14.10
CA LEU A 157 12.91 8.21 -12.71
C LEU A 157 12.86 9.74 -12.64
N LYS A 158 13.50 10.45 -13.60
CA LYS A 158 13.50 11.92 -13.66
C LYS A 158 12.09 12.47 -13.89
N SER A 159 11.37 11.98 -14.90
CA SER A 159 10.01 12.47 -15.19
C SER A 159 9.04 12.25 -14.03
N VAL A 160 9.20 11.14 -13.29
CA VAL A 160 8.38 10.86 -12.12
C VAL A 160 8.80 11.73 -10.92
N SER A 161 10.10 11.94 -10.70
CA SER A 161 10.55 12.82 -9.63
C SER A 161 10.09 14.27 -9.84
N ASP A 162 10.14 14.77 -11.08
CA ASP A 162 9.65 16.09 -11.44
C ASP A 162 8.13 16.20 -11.17
N GLN A 163 7.34 15.19 -11.56
CA GLN A 163 5.89 15.15 -11.30
C GLN A 163 5.56 15.08 -9.79
N LEU A 164 6.37 14.40 -9.01
CA LEU A 164 6.19 14.28 -7.55
C LEU A 164 6.81 15.44 -6.77
N SER A 165 7.38 16.43 -7.46
CA SER A 165 8.07 17.59 -6.86
C SER A 165 9.20 17.18 -5.90
N THR A 166 10.03 16.21 -6.34
CA THR A 166 11.18 15.69 -5.58
C THR A 166 12.41 15.53 -6.48
N ASN A 167 13.53 15.10 -5.91
CA ASN A 167 14.72 14.82 -6.70
C ASN A 167 14.89 13.30 -6.95
N THR A 168 15.61 12.95 -8.00
CA THR A 168 15.82 11.57 -8.42
C THR A 168 16.54 10.71 -7.38
N LYS A 169 17.50 11.29 -6.64
CA LYS A 169 18.25 10.59 -5.60
C LYS A 169 17.32 10.16 -4.46
N TYR A 170 16.50 11.09 -3.98
CA TYR A 170 15.57 10.83 -2.90
C TYR A 170 14.47 9.84 -3.32
N LEU A 171 13.88 10.02 -4.50
CA LEU A 171 12.89 9.09 -5.02
C LEU A 171 13.47 7.67 -5.19
N SER A 172 14.72 7.54 -5.68
CA SER A 172 15.39 6.23 -5.79
C SER A 172 15.60 5.58 -4.42
N GLN A 173 15.98 6.36 -3.40
CA GLN A 173 16.14 5.86 -2.03
C GLN A 173 14.80 5.35 -1.46
N VAL A 174 13.74 6.13 -1.66
CA VAL A 174 12.37 5.77 -1.22
C VAL A 174 11.90 4.48 -1.89
N VAL A 175 12.08 4.33 -3.19
CA VAL A 175 11.73 3.08 -3.90
C VAL A 175 12.54 1.89 -3.38
N ASN A 176 13.84 2.05 -3.22
CA ASN A 176 14.69 0.98 -2.70
C ASN A 176 14.29 0.58 -1.27
N HIS A 177 13.97 1.55 -0.43
CA HIS A 177 13.59 1.31 0.97
C HIS A 177 12.23 0.60 1.09
N HIS A 178 11.21 1.10 0.37
CA HIS A 178 9.84 0.63 0.54
C HIS A 178 9.43 -0.51 -0.40
N ALA A 179 10.02 -0.60 -1.59
CA ALA A 179 9.75 -1.67 -2.54
C ALA A 179 10.83 -2.77 -2.58
N GLY A 180 11.94 -2.60 -1.85
CA GLY A 180 13.06 -3.56 -1.83
C GLY A 180 13.76 -3.72 -3.19
N THR A 181 13.54 -2.80 -4.13
CA THR A 181 14.04 -2.91 -5.51
C THR A 181 14.31 -1.55 -6.14
N ASN A 182 15.01 -1.50 -7.27
CA ASN A 182 15.22 -0.24 -7.98
C ASN A 182 13.97 0.22 -8.76
N PHE A 183 13.92 1.51 -9.11
CA PHE A 183 12.80 2.12 -9.80
C PHE A 183 12.41 1.40 -11.11
N GLN A 184 13.38 0.93 -11.89
CA GLN A 184 13.09 0.25 -13.15
C GLN A 184 12.40 -1.11 -12.92
N ARG A 185 12.85 -1.88 -11.94
CA ARG A 185 12.20 -3.14 -11.54
C ARG A 185 10.81 -2.88 -10.94
N PHE A 186 10.69 -1.85 -10.12
CA PHE A 186 9.40 -1.43 -9.57
C PHE A 186 8.38 -1.10 -10.67
N VAL A 187 8.76 -0.33 -11.70
CA VAL A 187 7.88 -0.04 -12.84
C VAL A 187 7.59 -1.31 -13.66
N ASN A 188 8.60 -2.14 -13.86
CA ASN A 188 8.45 -3.36 -14.64
C ASN A 188 7.51 -4.38 -13.98
N SER A 189 7.43 -4.45 -12.65
CA SER A 189 6.47 -5.34 -11.98
C SER A 189 5.01 -4.99 -12.34
N PHE A 190 4.66 -3.71 -12.39
CA PHE A 190 3.34 -3.27 -12.88
C PHE A 190 3.10 -3.62 -14.34
N ARG A 191 4.13 -3.45 -15.20
CA ARG A 191 4.02 -3.81 -16.62
C ARG A 191 3.79 -5.31 -16.82
N ILE A 192 4.50 -6.14 -16.06
CA ILE A 192 4.33 -7.61 -16.14
C ILE A 192 2.94 -8.01 -15.65
N GLU A 193 2.45 -7.41 -14.57
CA GLU A 193 1.10 -7.69 -14.09
C GLU A 193 0.03 -7.29 -15.12
N ALA A 194 0.17 -6.13 -15.77
CA ALA A 194 -0.71 -5.73 -16.86
C ALA A 194 -0.62 -6.69 -18.08
N VAL A 195 0.57 -7.20 -18.40
CA VAL A 195 0.71 -8.23 -19.45
C VAL A 195 -0.01 -9.52 -19.08
N LYS A 196 0.11 -9.98 -17.84
CA LYS A 196 -0.58 -11.18 -17.35
C LYS A 196 -2.09 -11.04 -17.42
N GLN A 197 -2.63 -9.90 -17.02
CA GLN A 197 -4.06 -9.58 -17.12
C GLN A 197 -4.54 -9.62 -18.57
N LYS A 198 -3.79 -8.99 -19.50
CA LYS A 198 -4.13 -8.99 -20.93
C LYS A 198 -3.99 -10.36 -21.59
N ILE A 199 -3.07 -11.20 -21.14
CA ILE A 199 -2.98 -12.60 -21.61
C ILE A 199 -4.22 -13.41 -21.21
N ALA A 200 -4.80 -13.11 -20.04
CA ALA A 200 -5.98 -13.77 -19.54
C ALA A 200 -7.31 -13.28 -20.17
N ASP A 201 -7.29 -12.12 -20.82
CA ASP A 201 -8.46 -11.48 -21.42
C ASP A 201 -8.61 -11.86 -22.90
N GLU A 202 -9.75 -12.46 -23.25
CA GLU A 202 -10.05 -12.95 -24.60
C GLU A 202 -9.97 -11.85 -25.68
N GLN A 203 -10.23 -10.61 -25.36
CA GLN A 203 -10.15 -9.49 -26.31
C GLN A 203 -8.74 -9.30 -26.89
N TYR A 204 -7.69 -9.77 -26.21
CA TYR A 204 -6.29 -9.67 -26.65
C TYR A 204 -5.78 -10.95 -27.34
N ARG A 205 -6.61 -11.96 -27.53
CA ARG A 205 -6.24 -13.29 -28.07
C ARG A 205 -5.58 -13.24 -29.46
N ASN A 206 -5.95 -12.25 -30.26
CA ASN A 206 -5.41 -12.06 -31.61
C ASN A 206 -4.08 -11.28 -31.63
N LEU A 207 -3.59 -10.80 -30.50
CA LEU A 207 -2.33 -10.09 -30.42
C LEU A 207 -1.16 -11.05 -30.16
N THR A 208 0.00 -10.70 -30.73
CA THR A 208 1.24 -11.38 -30.34
C THR A 208 1.62 -11.03 -28.90
N LEU A 209 2.33 -11.92 -28.20
CA LEU A 209 2.83 -11.63 -26.84
C LEU A 209 3.63 -10.33 -26.75
N PHE A 210 4.42 -10.01 -27.79
CA PHE A 210 5.13 -8.74 -27.84
C PHE A 210 4.21 -7.56 -28.17
N GLY A 211 3.16 -7.77 -28.97
CA GLY A 211 2.12 -6.77 -29.22
C GLY A 211 1.41 -6.36 -27.91
N ILE A 212 1.08 -7.34 -27.04
CA ILE A 212 0.56 -7.09 -25.68
C ILE A 212 1.58 -6.32 -24.85
N ALA A 213 2.86 -6.74 -24.87
CA ALA A 213 3.92 -6.08 -24.10
C ALA A 213 4.16 -4.62 -24.51
N LEU A 214 4.04 -4.29 -25.81
CA LEU A 214 4.11 -2.90 -26.31
C LEU A 214 3.00 -2.04 -25.68
N GLN A 215 1.77 -2.54 -25.59
CA GLN A 215 0.66 -1.83 -24.94
C GLN A 215 0.84 -1.69 -23.42
N CYS A 216 1.70 -2.51 -22.83
CA CYS A 216 2.04 -2.44 -21.41
C CYS A 216 3.33 -1.65 -21.13
N GLY A 217 3.84 -0.87 -22.11
CA GLY A 217 4.95 0.06 -21.93
C GLY A 217 6.35 -0.53 -22.16
N PHE A 218 6.48 -1.78 -22.67
CA PHE A 218 7.77 -2.31 -23.09
C PHE A 218 8.16 -1.75 -24.47
N LYS A 219 9.45 -1.39 -24.67
CA LYS A 219 9.95 -0.85 -25.93
C LYS A 219 10.49 -1.92 -26.88
N ASN A 220 11.01 -3.00 -26.33
CA ASN A 220 11.66 -4.03 -27.12
C ASN A 220 11.40 -5.43 -26.57
N LYS A 221 11.45 -6.40 -27.48
CA LYS A 221 11.11 -7.79 -27.23
C LYS A 221 12.08 -8.46 -26.25
N SER A 222 13.38 -8.22 -26.40
CA SER A 222 14.39 -8.87 -25.56
C SER A 222 14.25 -8.47 -24.08
N THR A 223 14.06 -7.17 -23.80
CA THR A 223 13.82 -6.69 -22.44
C THR A 223 12.52 -7.28 -21.85
N PHE A 224 11.44 -7.31 -22.63
CA PHE A 224 10.19 -7.92 -22.18
C PHE A 224 10.37 -9.38 -21.79
N TYR A 225 10.96 -10.20 -22.65
CA TYR A 225 11.13 -11.64 -22.38
C TYR A 225 12.03 -11.90 -21.16
N LYS A 226 13.13 -11.12 -21.04
CA LYS A 226 14.03 -11.19 -19.90
C LYS A 226 13.31 -10.85 -18.59
N VAL A 227 12.67 -9.68 -18.54
CA VAL A 227 11.98 -9.18 -17.34
C VAL A 227 10.82 -10.10 -16.96
N PHE A 228 10.04 -10.57 -17.92
CA PHE A 228 8.94 -11.48 -17.65
C PHE A 228 9.42 -12.77 -16.98
N LYS A 229 10.50 -13.36 -17.49
CA LYS A 229 11.09 -14.57 -16.89
C LYS A 229 11.69 -14.31 -15.50
N GLU A 230 12.32 -13.14 -15.29
CA GLU A 230 12.84 -12.76 -13.97
C GLU A 230 11.72 -12.59 -12.92
N GLU A 231 10.59 -12.01 -13.30
CA GLU A 231 9.45 -11.74 -12.38
C GLU A 231 8.56 -12.96 -12.16
N THR A 232 8.41 -13.85 -13.15
CA THR A 232 7.44 -14.98 -13.08
C THR A 232 8.09 -16.35 -12.97
N GLY A 233 9.40 -16.45 -13.16
CA GLY A 233 10.15 -17.70 -13.18
C GLY A 233 10.06 -18.48 -14.50
N ILE A 234 9.12 -18.15 -15.39
CA ILE A 234 8.86 -18.85 -16.67
C ILE A 234 8.81 -17.87 -17.83
N THR A 235 8.95 -18.37 -19.04
CA THR A 235 8.86 -17.51 -20.23
C THR A 235 7.42 -17.08 -20.53
N PRO A 236 7.18 -15.95 -21.23
CA PRO A 236 5.84 -15.54 -21.65
C PRO A 236 5.09 -16.60 -22.45
N ARG A 237 5.79 -17.42 -23.23
CA ARG A 237 5.18 -18.52 -24.01
C ARG A 237 4.71 -19.67 -23.12
N GLU A 238 5.52 -20.05 -22.15
CA GLU A 238 5.14 -21.07 -21.15
C GLU A 238 3.96 -20.58 -20.32
N TYR A 239 3.96 -19.33 -19.91
CA TYR A 239 2.86 -18.72 -19.17
C TYR A 239 1.54 -18.78 -19.97
N LEU A 240 1.56 -18.37 -21.25
CA LEU A 240 0.38 -18.46 -22.13
C LEU A 240 -0.11 -19.89 -22.31
N LYS A 241 0.80 -20.86 -22.51
CA LYS A 241 0.44 -22.27 -22.65
C LYS A 241 -0.23 -22.82 -21.40
N ASN A 242 0.32 -22.48 -20.23
CA ASN A 242 -0.23 -22.92 -18.96
C ASN A 242 -1.61 -22.31 -18.65
N HIS A 243 -1.85 -21.08 -19.13
CA HIS A 243 -3.13 -20.40 -18.99
C HIS A 243 -4.20 -21.03 -19.89
N ASN A 244 -3.91 -21.22 -21.16
CA ASN A 244 -4.85 -21.82 -22.12
C ASN A 244 -5.17 -23.30 -21.79
N GLY A 245 -4.21 -24.06 -21.29
CA GLY A 245 -4.42 -25.45 -20.86
C GLY A 245 -5.23 -25.62 -19.57
N LYS A 246 -5.49 -24.54 -18.81
CA LYS A 246 -6.43 -24.52 -17.69
C LYS A 246 -7.86 -24.25 -18.15
N VAL A 247 -8.05 -23.37 -19.12
CA VAL A 247 -9.37 -23.04 -19.68
C VAL A 247 -9.99 -24.26 -20.38
N ASP A 248 -9.18 -25.05 -21.10
CA ASP A 248 -9.65 -26.27 -21.77
C ASP A 248 -10.02 -27.43 -20.79
N LYS A 249 -9.54 -27.36 -19.53
CA LYS A 249 -9.88 -28.35 -18.48
C LYS A 249 -11.10 -27.99 -17.64
N GLU A 250 -11.51 -26.73 -17.60
CA GLU A 250 -12.73 -26.28 -16.90
C GLU A 250 -13.98 -26.35 -17.79
N LEU A 251 -13.79 -26.56 -19.11
CA LEU A 251 -14.87 -26.69 -20.09
C LEU A 251 -15.12 -28.17 -20.53
N ALA A 252 -14.40 -29.13 -19.97
CA ALA A 252 -14.53 -30.55 -20.22
C ALA A 252 -15.05 -31.26 -18.96
#